data_242a3a0ff3a2eb5c89081f2424ff4417
#
_entry.id   242a3a0ff3a2eb5c89081f2424ff4417
#
_cell.length_a   1.000
_cell.length_b   1.000
_cell.length_c   1.000
_cell.angle_alpha   90.00
_cell.angle_beta   90.00
_cell.angle_gamma   90.00
#
_symmetry.space_group_name_H-M   'P 1'
#
loop_
_entity.id
_entity.type
_entity.pdbx_description
1 polymer ?
#
loop_
_entity_poly.entity_id
_entity_poly.type
_entity_poly.pdbx_seq_one_letter_code
_entity_poly.pdbx_strand_id
1 'polypeptide(L)'
;MDFQYYGANCIKITNKKVTILIDDDLSDHDLKSIATTEDVAIFTIKKDSKNPARFKIEGPGEYEIAEVSVKGIPARAHLDEKDTRATIYNIHYQGFSIGVIGHIHPDLTEDQLESLGLVDVLILPVGGMGYTLDATGAASLVRKIEPKIVIPTHYADKGVTYEVPQAELAAFLGEMAAQDAETLDVFKLKESELGDKARVIVLNRQSK
;
A
#
# COMPACT_ATOMS: atom_id res chain seq x y z
N MET A 1 14.81 6.95 2.41
CA MET A 1 13.78 6.47 1.48
C MET A 1 12.57 7.35 1.65
N ASP A 2 12.00 7.87 0.57
CA ASP A 2 10.93 8.87 0.65
C ASP A 2 9.62 8.27 0.15
N PHE A 3 8.52 8.45 0.90
CA PHE A 3 7.18 8.00 0.56
C PHE A 3 6.29 9.19 0.25
N GLN A 4 5.55 9.12 -0.85
CA GLN A 4 4.59 10.13 -1.29
C GLN A 4 3.30 9.45 -1.75
N TYR A 5 2.16 10.06 -1.45
CA TYR A 5 0.83 9.56 -1.81
C TYR A 5 0.24 10.35 -2.98
N TYR A 6 -0.38 9.67 -3.94
CA TYR A 6 -0.93 10.29 -5.14
C TYR A 6 -2.44 10.06 -5.33
N GLY A 7 -3.08 9.33 -4.43
CA GLY A 7 -4.51 9.02 -4.46
C GLY A 7 -4.79 7.54 -4.61
N ALA A 8 -6.00 7.10 -4.33
CA ALA A 8 -6.39 5.69 -4.29
C ALA A 8 -5.39 4.85 -3.49
N ASN A 9 -4.77 3.82 -4.07
CA ASN A 9 -3.66 3.09 -3.46
C ASN A 9 -2.27 3.56 -3.91
N CYS A 10 -2.19 4.60 -4.73
CA CYS A 10 -0.93 4.96 -5.35
C CYS A 10 0.05 5.60 -4.38
N ILE A 11 1.08 4.85 -4.03
CA ILE A 11 2.25 5.30 -3.27
C ILE A 11 3.48 5.25 -4.14
N LYS A 12 4.23 6.35 -4.15
CA LYS A 12 5.57 6.44 -4.73
C LYS A 12 6.61 6.31 -3.65
N ILE A 13 7.52 5.35 -3.82
CA ILE A 13 8.66 5.12 -2.95
C ILE A 13 9.91 5.45 -3.74
N THR A 14 10.69 6.42 -3.28
CA THR A 14 11.90 6.85 -4.00
C THR A 14 13.14 6.82 -3.13
N ASN A 15 14.23 6.53 -3.78
CA ASN A 15 15.56 6.84 -3.29
C ASN A 15 16.45 7.30 -4.46
N LYS A 16 17.79 7.38 -4.24
CA LYS A 16 18.74 7.83 -5.26
C LYS A 16 18.88 6.92 -6.47
N LYS A 17 18.47 5.63 -6.38
CA LYS A 17 18.74 4.59 -7.39
C LYS A 17 17.50 4.08 -8.10
N VAL A 18 16.37 4.02 -7.42
CA VAL A 18 15.15 3.42 -7.93
C VAL A 18 13.91 4.18 -7.47
N THR A 19 12.91 4.21 -8.32
CA THR A 19 11.54 4.64 -7.99
C THR A 19 10.63 3.43 -8.11
N ILE A 20 9.89 3.16 -7.05
CA ILE A 20 8.86 2.10 -6.99
C ILE A 20 7.51 2.79 -6.90
N LEU A 21 6.58 2.37 -7.75
CA LEU A 21 5.20 2.84 -7.76
C LEU A 21 4.29 1.68 -7.36
N ILE A 22 3.53 1.87 -6.31
CA ILE A 22 2.51 0.92 -5.87
C ILE A 22 1.17 1.36 -6.47
N ASP A 23 0.46 0.45 -7.12
CA ASP A 23 -0.89 0.63 -7.66
C ASP A 23 -1.07 1.99 -8.38
N ASP A 24 -0.18 2.33 -9.33
CA ASP A 24 -0.37 3.50 -10.20
C ASP A 24 -1.38 3.18 -11.30
N ASP A 25 -2.60 2.93 -10.91
CA ASP A 25 -3.82 2.84 -11.72
C ASP A 25 -4.65 4.13 -11.65
N LEU A 26 -4.00 5.24 -11.38
CA LEU A 26 -4.60 6.56 -11.19
C LEU A 26 -5.52 6.99 -12.33
N SER A 27 -5.30 6.49 -13.55
CA SER A 27 -6.18 6.75 -14.69
C SER A 27 -7.60 6.21 -14.51
N ASP A 28 -7.77 5.17 -13.69
CA ASP A 28 -9.09 4.59 -13.37
C ASP A 28 -9.86 5.46 -12.35
N HIS A 29 -9.17 6.45 -11.79
CA HIS A 29 -9.66 7.36 -10.75
C HIS A 29 -9.72 8.83 -11.21
N ASP A 30 -9.75 9.08 -12.54
CA ASP A 30 -9.70 10.41 -13.18
C ASP A 30 -8.45 11.23 -12.83
N LEU A 31 -7.38 10.55 -12.43
CA LEU A 31 -6.09 11.16 -12.16
C LEU A 31 -5.07 10.78 -13.26
N LYS A 32 -3.96 11.50 -13.31
CA LYS A 32 -2.87 11.17 -14.24
C LYS A 32 -1.92 10.17 -13.61
N SER A 33 -1.61 9.08 -14.34
CA SER A 33 -0.50 8.19 -13.98
C SER A 33 0.79 9.00 -13.79
N ILE A 34 1.54 8.65 -12.76
CA ILE A 34 2.81 9.30 -12.43
C ILE A 34 4.02 8.53 -12.96
N ALA A 35 3.80 7.31 -13.46
CA ALA A 35 4.85 6.44 -13.95
C ALA A 35 5.63 7.05 -15.13
N THR A 36 6.89 6.68 -15.18
CA THR A 36 7.81 6.86 -16.30
C THR A 36 8.38 5.53 -16.73
N THR A 37 9.08 5.48 -17.86
CA THR A 37 9.73 4.27 -18.35
C THR A 37 10.89 3.78 -17.47
N GLU A 38 11.37 4.59 -16.55
CA GLU A 38 12.49 4.25 -15.65
C GLU A 38 12.01 3.62 -14.32
N ASP A 39 10.68 3.65 -14.06
CA ASP A 39 10.12 3.24 -12.79
C ASP A 39 9.85 1.72 -12.74
N VAL A 40 9.77 1.19 -11.52
CA VAL A 40 9.26 -0.14 -11.21
C VAL A 40 7.83 -0.01 -10.70
N ALA A 41 6.85 -0.56 -11.40
CA ALA A 41 5.46 -0.55 -10.97
C ALA A 41 5.08 -1.91 -10.36
N ILE A 42 4.43 -1.88 -9.19
CA ILE A 42 3.95 -3.05 -8.46
C ILE A 42 2.44 -2.92 -8.32
N PHE A 43 1.69 -3.91 -8.76
CA PHE A 43 0.23 -3.92 -8.71
C PHE A 43 -0.29 -5.01 -7.78
N THR A 44 -1.08 -4.63 -6.79
CA THR A 44 -1.70 -5.57 -5.84
C THR A 44 -2.84 -6.36 -6.45
N ILE A 45 -3.47 -5.81 -7.50
CA ILE A 45 -4.41 -6.54 -8.37
C ILE A 45 -3.87 -6.44 -9.80
N LYS A 46 -3.81 -7.58 -10.49
CA LYS A 46 -3.45 -7.59 -11.90
C LYS A 46 -4.49 -6.80 -12.71
N LYS A 47 -4.04 -5.74 -13.34
CA LYS A 47 -4.85 -4.92 -14.25
C LYS A 47 -4.15 -4.87 -15.62
N ASP A 48 -4.97 -4.74 -16.67
CA ASP A 48 -4.46 -4.47 -18.02
C ASP A 48 -4.08 -2.97 -18.11
N SER A 49 -3.08 -2.59 -17.31
CA SER A 49 -2.74 -1.20 -17.13
C SER A 49 -1.89 -0.67 -18.29
N LYS A 50 -2.26 0.50 -18.82
CA LYS A 50 -1.47 1.27 -19.79
C LYS A 50 -0.29 1.99 -19.14
N ASN A 51 0.08 1.60 -17.91
CA ASN A 51 1.17 2.17 -17.17
C ASN A 51 2.49 2.03 -17.97
N PRO A 52 3.26 3.11 -18.18
CA PRO A 52 4.45 3.11 -19.03
C PRO A 52 5.69 2.51 -18.37
N ALA A 53 5.64 2.12 -17.09
CA ALA A 53 6.80 1.57 -16.38
C ALA A 53 7.41 0.38 -17.13
N ARG A 54 8.73 0.37 -17.20
CA ARG A 54 9.50 -0.69 -17.89
C ARG A 54 9.37 -2.04 -17.19
N PHE A 55 9.38 -2.04 -15.86
CA PHE A 55 9.24 -3.24 -15.06
C PHE A 55 7.91 -3.22 -14.31
N LYS A 56 7.10 -4.24 -14.53
CA LYS A 56 5.81 -4.41 -13.86
C LYS A 56 5.81 -5.73 -13.11
N ILE A 57 5.45 -5.67 -11.84
CA ILE A 57 5.22 -6.82 -10.98
C ILE A 57 3.71 -6.88 -10.74
N GLU A 58 3.06 -7.94 -11.24
CA GLU A 58 1.59 -8.03 -11.30
C GLU A 58 1.06 -9.34 -10.73
N GLY A 59 1.81 -9.99 -9.84
CA GLY A 59 1.39 -11.26 -9.28
C GLY A 59 2.34 -11.85 -8.26
N PRO A 60 1.96 -13.00 -7.68
CA PRO A 60 2.80 -13.71 -6.73
C PRO A 60 4.12 -14.17 -7.35
N GLY A 61 5.17 -14.21 -6.55
CA GLY A 61 6.50 -14.64 -6.97
C GLY A 61 7.61 -13.92 -6.21
N GLU A 62 8.83 -14.20 -6.57
CA GLU A 62 10.03 -13.55 -6.03
C GLU A 62 10.72 -12.80 -7.17
N TYR A 63 10.99 -11.53 -6.92
CA TYR A 63 11.55 -10.63 -7.91
C TYR A 63 12.73 -9.89 -7.30
N GLU A 64 13.74 -9.60 -8.12
CA GLU A 64 14.87 -8.77 -7.73
C GLU A 64 15.17 -7.76 -8.84
N ILE A 65 15.08 -6.48 -8.52
CA ILE A 65 15.27 -5.39 -9.46
C ILE A 65 16.04 -4.27 -8.77
N ALA A 66 17.20 -3.89 -9.29
CA ALA A 66 17.99 -2.75 -8.81
C ALA A 66 18.21 -2.74 -7.27
N GLU A 67 18.62 -3.87 -6.71
CA GLU A 67 18.85 -4.09 -5.27
C GLU A 67 17.56 -4.08 -4.42
N VAL A 68 16.38 -4.14 -5.05
CA VAL A 68 15.10 -4.30 -4.38
C VAL A 68 14.66 -5.73 -4.52
N SER A 69 14.46 -6.44 -3.42
CA SER A 69 13.83 -7.76 -3.41
C SER A 69 12.34 -7.59 -3.13
N VAL A 70 11.50 -8.22 -3.95
CA VAL A 70 10.04 -8.18 -3.80
C VAL A 70 9.51 -9.59 -3.73
N LYS A 71 8.82 -9.92 -2.64
CA LYS A 71 8.10 -11.18 -2.49
C LYS A 71 6.59 -10.92 -2.64
N GLY A 72 5.98 -11.50 -3.65
CA GLY A 72 4.53 -11.48 -3.88
C GLY A 72 3.88 -12.72 -3.31
N ILE A 73 2.89 -12.56 -2.43
CA ILE A 73 2.14 -13.60 -1.73
C ILE A 73 0.72 -13.62 -2.27
N PRO A 74 0.21 -14.76 -2.79
CA PRO A 74 -1.15 -14.83 -3.32
C PRO A 74 -2.16 -14.59 -2.21
N ALA A 75 -3.18 -13.77 -2.50
CA ALA A 75 -4.26 -13.48 -1.57
C ALA A 75 -5.61 -13.46 -2.30
N ARG A 76 -6.66 -13.69 -1.54
CA ARG A 76 -8.03 -13.56 -2.03
C ARG A 76 -8.34 -12.06 -2.18
N ALA A 77 -8.87 -11.68 -3.34
CA ALA A 77 -9.37 -10.32 -3.54
C ALA A 77 -10.64 -10.07 -2.70
N HIS A 78 -10.87 -8.82 -2.30
CA HIS A 78 -11.99 -8.49 -1.41
C HIS A 78 -13.35 -8.83 -2.03
N LEU A 79 -13.55 -8.54 -3.31
CA LEU A 79 -14.79 -8.77 -4.05
C LEU A 79 -14.98 -10.22 -4.55
N ASP A 80 -13.95 -11.06 -4.45
CA ASP A 80 -13.98 -12.39 -5.07
C ASP A 80 -13.97 -13.49 -4.01
N GLU A 81 -15.09 -14.20 -3.87
CA GLU A 81 -15.22 -15.29 -2.89
C GLU A 81 -14.40 -16.54 -3.25
N LYS A 82 -13.96 -16.68 -4.50
CA LYS A 82 -13.40 -17.94 -5.02
C LYS A 82 -12.05 -17.84 -5.67
N ASP A 83 -11.56 -16.65 -5.99
CA ASP A 83 -10.36 -16.46 -6.80
C ASP A 83 -9.26 -15.69 -6.04
N THR A 84 -8.04 -16.18 -6.13
CA THR A 84 -6.85 -15.52 -5.56
C THR A 84 -6.26 -14.55 -6.57
N ARG A 85 -6.94 -13.43 -6.80
CA ARG A 85 -6.47 -12.44 -7.79
C ARG A 85 -5.70 -11.28 -7.23
N ALA A 86 -5.61 -11.17 -5.91
CA ALA A 86 -4.82 -10.14 -5.26
C ALA A 86 -3.45 -10.69 -4.83
N THR A 87 -2.51 -9.79 -4.68
CA THR A 87 -1.16 -10.12 -4.21
C THR A 87 -0.78 -9.15 -3.10
N ILE A 88 -0.33 -9.69 -1.98
CA ILE A 88 0.32 -8.95 -0.93
C ILE A 88 1.81 -8.95 -1.25
N TYR A 89 2.48 -7.82 -1.06
CA TYR A 89 3.92 -7.75 -1.28
C TYR A 89 4.68 -7.44 -0.01
N ASN A 90 5.84 -8.08 0.13
CA ASN A 90 6.89 -7.62 1.02
C ASN A 90 8.06 -7.15 0.15
N ILE A 91 8.42 -5.88 0.30
CA ILE A 91 9.49 -5.21 -0.43
C ILE A 91 10.65 -4.98 0.54
N HIS A 92 11.77 -5.68 0.30
CA HIS A 92 12.99 -5.46 1.05
C HIS A 92 13.91 -4.53 0.29
N TYR A 93 14.25 -3.40 0.92
CA TYR A 93 15.14 -2.43 0.33
C TYR A 93 15.91 -1.63 1.39
N GLN A 94 17.22 -1.57 1.24
CA GLN A 94 18.13 -0.84 2.16
C GLN A 94 17.96 -1.22 3.65
N GLY A 95 17.70 -2.49 3.94
CA GLY A 95 17.52 -2.99 5.29
C GLY A 95 16.12 -2.79 5.89
N PHE A 96 15.20 -2.15 5.15
CA PHE A 96 13.80 -2.00 5.55
C PHE A 96 12.91 -3.03 4.85
N SER A 97 11.85 -3.42 5.57
CA SER A 97 10.79 -4.29 5.07
C SER A 97 9.48 -3.49 4.95
N ILE A 98 8.93 -3.44 3.73
CA ILE A 98 7.73 -2.68 3.42
C ILE A 98 6.64 -3.67 3.00
N GLY A 99 5.61 -3.84 3.85
CA GLY A 99 4.42 -4.61 3.53
C GLY A 99 3.43 -3.76 2.73
N VAL A 100 2.94 -4.30 1.62
CA VAL A 100 1.92 -3.65 0.79
C VAL A 100 0.69 -4.53 0.76
N ILE A 101 -0.40 -4.03 1.31
CA ILE A 101 -1.71 -4.66 1.31
C ILE A 101 -2.60 -3.88 0.34
N GLY A 102 -3.15 -4.57 -0.65
CA GLY A 102 -4.07 -3.96 -1.60
C GLY A 102 -5.53 -4.33 -1.31
N HIS A 103 -6.32 -4.52 -2.36
CA HIS A 103 -7.75 -4.87 -2.30
C HIS A 103 -7.97 -6.35 -1.94
N ILE A 104 -7.52 -6.76 -0.76
CA ILE A 104 -7.63 -8.13 -0.27
C ILE A 104 -8.81 -8.31 0.69
N HIS A 105 -9.23 -9.54 0.89
CA HIS A 105 -10.10 -9.92 2.00
C HIS A 105 -9.30 -9.83 3.33
N PRO A 106 -9.91 -9.36 4.44
CA PRO A 106 -9.21 -9.13 5.70
C PRO A 106 -8.70 -10.39 6.39
N ASP A 107 -9.24 -11.58 6.03
CA ASP A 107 -8.83 -12.84 6.63
C ASP A 107 -7.58 -13.39 5.96
N LEU A 108 -6.42 -12.99 6.45
CA LEU A 108 -5.15 -13.61 6.07
C LEU A 108 -4.93 -14.88 6.87
N THR A 109 -4.42 -15.92 6.19
CA THR A 109 -4.01 -17.18 6.82
C THR A 109 -2.70 -16.99 7.58
N GLU A 110 -2.41 -17.91 8.51
CA GLU A 110 -1.11 -17.93 9.23
C GLU A 110 0.06 -18.05 8.25
N ASP A 111 -0.05 -18.90 7.21
CA ASP A 111 0.97 -19.06 6.18
C ASP A 111 1.24 -17.77 5.39
N GLN A 112 0.19 -16.96 5.12
CA GLN A 112 0.34 -15.66 4.46
C GLN A 112 1.04 -14.65 5.38
N LEU A 113 0.69 -14.62 6.66
CA LEU A 113 1.32 -13.76 7.66
C LEU A 113 2.78 -14.16 7.88
N GLU A 114 3.08 -15.48 7.99
CA GLU A 114 4.45 -15.98 8.08
C GLU A 114 5.26 -15.64 6.83
N SER A 115 4.66 -15.81 5.65
CA SER A 115 5.29 -15.46 4.36
C SER A 115 5.56 -13.97 4.21
N LEU A 116 4.69 -13.11 4.76
CA LEU A 116 4.89 -11.66 4.81
C LEU A 116 6.06 -11.31 5.74
N GLY A 117 6.18 -12.03 6.87
CA GLY A 117 7.26 -11.83 7.83
C GLY A 117 7.21 -10.49 8.56
N LEU A 118 8.38 -10.03 9.03
CA LEU A 118 8.49 -8.74 9.73
C LEU A 118 8.27 -7.57 8.76
N VAL A 119 7.52 -6.56 9.22
CA VAL A 119 7.19 -5.37 8.43
C VAL A 119 7.54 -4.12 9.24
N ASP A 120 8.41 -3.27 8.69
CA ASP A 120 8.73 -1.96 9.26
C ASP A 120 7.66 -0.94 8.87
N VAL A 121 7.28 -0.89 7.58
CA VAL A 121 6.27 0.01 7.06
C VAL A 121 5.16 -0.79 6.41
N LEU A 122 3.93 -0.59 6.85
CA LEU A 122 2.74 -1.20 6.26
C LEU A 122 1.93 -0.17 5.50
N ILE A 123 1.69 -0.41 4.22
CA ILE A 123 0.82 0.38 3.35
C ILE A 123 -0.46 -0.42 3.14
N LEU A 124 -1.63 0.15 3.49
CA LEU A 124 -2.89 -0.57 3.36
C LEU A 124 -4.08 0.37 3.11
N PRO A 125 -5.09 -0.09 2.32
CA PRO A 125 -6.34 0.62 2.12
C PRO A 125 -7.21 0.57 3.38
N VAL A 126 -8.00 1.64 3.61
CA VAL A 126 -8.85 1.76 4.81
C VAL A 126 -10.26 2.27 4.53
N GLY A 127 -10.61 2.47 3.25
CA GLY A 127 -11.89 3.09 2.84
C GLY A 127 -13.11 2.17 2.87
N GLY A 128 -12.93 0.86 2.80
CA GLY A 128 -14.00 -0.14 2.99
C GLY A 128 -15.07 -0.16 1.92
N MET A 129 -16.32 -0.09 2.37
CA MET A 129 -17.56 -0.11 1.57
C MET A 129 -17.74 -1.38 0.71
N GLY A 130 -17.17 -2.52 1.15
CA GLY A 130 -17.26 -3.80 0.46
C GLY A 130 -16.33 -3.94 -0.73
N TYR A 131 -15.47 -2.97 -1.02
CA TYR A 131 -14.53 -2.96 -2.12
C TYR A 131 -13.08 -3.19 -1.70
N THR A 132 -12.75 -2.74 -0.50
CA THR A 132 -11.43 -2.92 0.12
C THR A 132 -11.58 -3.07 1.63
N LEU A 133 -10.48 -3.13 2.36
CA LEU A 133 -10.51 -3.18 3.82
C LEU A 133 -11.26 -1.97 4.39
N ASP A 134 -12.19 -2.22 5.29
CA ASP A 134 -12.77 -1.18 6.12
C ASP A 134 -11.86 -0.82 7.31
N ALA A 135 -12.21 0.22 8.03
CA ALA A 135 -11.41 0.71 9.15
C ALA A 135 -11.13 -0.38 10.21
N THR A 136 -12.13 -1.20 10.54
CA THR A 136 -12.01 -2.27 11.55
C THR A 136 -11.14 -3.42 11.04
N GLY A 137 -11.35 -3.88 9.80
CA GLY A 137 -10.54 -4.91 9.16
C GLY A 137 -9.08 -4.49 8.99
N ALA A 138 -8.85 -3.25 8.56
CA ALA A 138 -7.52 -2.66 8.44
C ALA A 138 -6.81 -2.61 9.80
N ALA A 139 -7.48 -2.10 10.85
CA ALA A 139 -6.91 -2.06 12.20
C ALA A 139 -6.64 -3.46 12.78
N SER A 140 -7.48 -4.45 12.45
CA SER A 140 -7.25 -5.84 12.84
C SER A 140 -5.98 -6.41 12.18
N LEU A 141 -5.76 -6.13 10.89
CA LEU A 141 -4.53 -6.53 10.18
C LEU A 141 -3.29 -5.84 10.75
N VAL A 142 -3.36 -4.55 11.05
CA VAL A 142 -2.25 -3.84 11.71
C VAL A 142 -1.87 -4.50 13.03
N ARG A 143 -2.86 -4.90 13.84
CA ARG A 143 -2.61 -5.61 15.13
C ARG A 143 -2.01 -7.01 14.95
N LYS A 144 -2.30 -7.71 13.84
CA LYS A 144 -1.72 -9.02 13.53
C LYS A 144 -0.30 -8.93 12.96
N ILE A 145 -0.04 -7.91 12.12
CA ILE A 145 1.25 -7.73 11.42
C ILE A 145 2.26 -7.03 12.32
N GLU A 146 1.80 -6.18 13.25
CA GLU A 146 2.62 -5.42 14.20
C GLU A 146 3.72 -4.56 13.52
N PRO A 147 3.40 -3.76 12.47
CA PRO A 147 4.39 -2.93 11.81
C PRO A 147 4.84 -1.78 12.72
N LYS A 148 5.97 -1.14 12.39
CA LYS A 148 6.44 0.06 13.10
C LYS A 148 5.77 1.34 12.59
N ILE A 149 5.52 1.42 11.29
CA ILE A 149 4.86 2.55 10.61
C ILE A 149 3.66 2.01 9.83
N VAL A 150 2.55 2.74 9.88
CA VAL A 150 1.34 2.45 9.09
C VAL A 150 1.04 3.65 8.21
N ILE A 151 0.92 3.42 6.91
CA ILE A 151 0.52 4.43 5.91
C ILE A 151 -0.84 4.03 5.34
N PRO A 152 -1.94 4.67 5.76
CA PRO A 152 -3.27 4.39 5.24
C PRO A 152 -3.43 4.96 3.82
N THR A 153 -4.15 4.22 2.96
CA THR A 153 -4.48 4.60 1.59
C THR A 153 -5.96 4.35 1.29
N HIS A 154 -6.42 4.71 0.11
CA HIS A 154 -7.74 4.38 -0.45
C HIS A 154 -8.91 4.70 0.50
N TYR A 155 -8.94 5.91 1.00
CA TYR A 155 -10.03 6.49 1.79
C TYR A 155 -10.70 7.64 1.01
N ALA A 156 -11.82 8.16 1.48
CA ALA A 156 -12.54 9.25 0.82
C ALA A 156 -11.63 10.46 0.57
N ASP A 157 -11.51 10.84 -0.70
CA ASP A 157 -10.78 12.03 -1.15
C ASP A 157 -11.60 12.71 -2.24
N LYS A 158 -11.95 13.99 -2.04
CA LYS A 158 -12.79 14.77 -2.98
C LYS A 158 -12.18 14.95 -4.37
N GLY A 159 -10.88 14.74 -4.50
CA GLY A 159 -10.17 14.87 -5.78
C GLY A 159 -9.90 13.52 -6.47
N VAL A 160 -10.50 12.43 -6.00
CA VAL A 160 -10.35 11.08 -6.54
C VAL A 160 -11.73 10.52 -6.86
N THR A 161 -11.92 10.02 -8.07
CA THR A 161 -13.15 9.32 -8.47
C THR A 161 -13.01 7.84 -8.12
N TYR A 162 -13.90 7.36 -7.26
CA TYR A 162 -13.97 5.95 -6.88
C TYR A 162 -15.20 5.29 -7.50
N GLU A 163 -15.08 4.02 -7.85
CA GLU A 163 -16.19 3.21 -8.35
C GLU A 163 -17.33 3.09 -7.31
N VAL A 164 -16.97 3.00 -6.04
CA VAL A 164 -17.88 3.04 -4.89
C VAL A 164 -17.44 4.09 -3.89
N PRO A 165 -18.36 4.73 -3.14
CA PRO A 165 -17.99 5.68 -2.11
C PRO A 165 -17.02 5.05 -1.09
N GLN A 166 -16.06 5.80 -0.61
CA GLN A 166 -15.10 5.36 0.41
C GLN A 166 -15.42 6.01 1.75
N ALA A 167 -15.11 5.32 2.86
CA ALA A 167 -15.18 5.89 4.19
C ALA A 167 -14.08 6.94 4.40
N GLU A 168 -14.35 7.88 5.29
CA GLU A 168 -13.38 8.91 5.68
C GLU A 168 -12.21 8.30 6.46
N LEU A 169 -11.01 8.85 6.29
CA LEU A 169 -9.81 8.46 7.03
C LEU A 169 -10.01 8.47 8.55
N ALA A 170 -10.82 9.39 9.05
CA ALA A 170 -11.12 9.54 10.49
C ALA A 170 -11.67 8.26 11.13
N ALA A 171 -12.37 7.41 10.37
CA ALA A 171 -12.87 6.13 10.88
C ALA A 171 -11.69 5.19 11.24
N PHE A 172 -10.70 5.07 10.36
CA PHE A 172 -9.50 4.26 10.63
C PHE A 172 -8.64 4.85 11.76
N LEU A 173 -8.45 6.17 11.78
CA LEU A 173 -7.69 6.83 12.85
C LEU A 173 -8.37 6.61 14.22
N GLY A 174 -9.71 6.55 14.26
CA GLY A 174 -10.47 6.19 15.45
C GLY A 174 -10.18 4.77 15.94
N GLU A 175 -10.20 3.77 15.04
CA GLU A 175 -9.90 2.37 15.34
C GLU A 175 -8.44 2.15 15.84
N MET A 176 -7.54 2.99 15.36
CA MET A 176 -6.12 2.96 15.76
C MET A 176 -5.80 3.81 16.98
N ALA A 177 -6.76 4.54 17.54
CA ALA A 177 -6.55 5.56 18.57
C ALA A 177 -5.44 6.58 18.19
N ALA A 178 -5.42 6.95 16.91
CA ALA A 178 -4.37 7.77 16.28
C ALA A 178 -4.95 9.07 15.69
N GLN A 179 -5.90 9.71 16.38
CA GLN A 179 -6.54 10.95 15.93
C GLN A 179 -5.54 12.09 15.72
N ASP A 180 -4.42 12.06 16.44
CA ASP A 180 -3.32 13.03 16.37
C ASP A 180 -2.19 12.54 15.42
N ALA A 181 -2.51 11.64 14.48
CA ALA A 181 -1.52 11.12 13.53
C ALA A 181 -0.85 12.25 12.74
N GLU A 182 0.48 12.15 12.62
CA GLU A 182 1.27 13.11 11.85
C GLU A 182 0.85 13.10 10.38
N THR A 183 0.62 14.29 9.81
CA THR A 183 0.28 14.46 8.39
C THR A 183 1.43 15.15 7.67
N LEU A 184 1.94 14.53 6.60
CA LEU A 184 3.13 14.95 5.87
C LEU A 184 2.89 14.96 4.36
N ASP A 185 3.61 15.81 3.65
CA ASP A 185 3.67 15.74 2.18
C ASP A 185 4.61 14.64 1.69
N VAL A 186 5.67 14.38 2.44
CA VAL A 186 6.68 13.34 2.18
C VAL A 186 7.13 12.74 3.51
N PHE A 187 6.95 11.44 3.66
CA PHE A 187 7.54 10.72 4.79
C PHE A 187 8.94 10.22 4.42
N LYS A 188 9.93 10.56 5.24
CA LYS A 188 11.34 10.16 5.03
C LYS A 188 11.72 9.06 6.02
N LEU A 189 11.68 7.82 5.56
CA LEU A 189 12.05 6.66 6.37
C LEU A 189 13.56 6.63 6.64
N LYS A 190 13.91 6.53 7.93
CA LYS A 190 15.25 6.31 8.48
C LYS A 190 15.12 5.33 9.65
N GLU A 191 16.22 4.72 10.06
CA GLU A 191 16.22 3.83 11.25
C GLU A 191 15.68 4.53 12.51
N SER A 192 15.98 5.82 12.68
CA SER A 192 15.48 6.63 13.80
C SER A 192 13.96 6.82 13.83
N GLU A 193 13.26 6.54 12.72
CA GLU A 193 11.79 6.61 12.63
C GLU A 193 11.12 5.34 13.15
N LEU A 194 11.86 4.24 13.26
CA LEU A 194 11.35 2.95 13.75
C LEU A 194 11.35 2.92 15.27
N GLY A 195 10.23 3.29 15.87
CA GLY A 195 10.03 3.21 17.32
C GLY A 195 9.56 1.82 17.78
N ASP A 196 9.39 1.67 19.10
CA ASP A 196 8.90 0.42 19.71
C ASP A 196 7.39 0.21 19.51
N LYS A 197 6.65 1.28 19.23
CA LYS A 197 5.20 1.24 19.02
C LYS A 197 4.85 1.61 17.58
N ALA A 198 3.81 0.97 17.06
CA ALA A 198 3.25 1.32 15.76
C ALA A 198 2.79 2.79 15.73
N ARG A 199 3.15 3.52 14.67
CA ARG A 199 2.80 4.91 14.44
C ARG A 199 2.10 5.04 13.10
N VAL A 200 0.96 5.74 13.07
CA VAL A 200 0.25 6.06 11.82
C VAL A 200 0.83 7.35 11.25
N ILE A 201 1.21 7.33 9.98
CA ILE A 201 1.64 8.49 9.19
C ILE A 201 0.62 8.71 8.08
N VAL A 202 -0.01 9.85 8.08
CA VAL A 202 -0.93 10.27 7.02
C VAL A 202 -0.15 11.06 5.97
N LEU A 203 -0.31 10.70 4.70
CA LEU A 203 0.32 11.44 3.62
C LEU A 203 -0.70 12.30 2.88
N ASN A 204 -0.40 13.60 2.71
CA ASN A 204 -1.16 14.47 1.83
C ASN A 204 -1.04 14.00 0.39
N ARG A 205 -2.16 13.96 -0.34
CA ARG A 205 -2.14 13.63 -1.75
C ARG A 205 -1.38 14.70 -2.54
N GLN A 206 -0.39 14.24 -3.29
CA GLN A 206 0.38 15.06 -4.22
C GLN A 206 -0.37 15.19 -5.56
N SER A 207 -0.17 16.29 -6.24
CA SER A 207 -0.56 16.48 -7.65
C SER A 207 0.67 16.35 -8.54
N LYS A 208 0.47 15.76 -9.74
CA LYS A 208 1.52 15.75 -10.78
C LYS A 208 1.51 17.06 -11.54
#